data_9c914c157d0af5142bd646dcc6b38e46
#
_entry.id   9c914c157d0af5142bd646dcc6b38e46
#
_cell.length_a   1.000
_cell.length_b   1.000
_cell.length_c   1.000
_cell.angle_alpha   90.00
_cell.angle_beta   90.00
_cell.angle_gamma   90.00
#
_symmetry.space_group_name_H-M   'P 1'
#
loop_
_entity.id
_entity.type
_entity.pdbx_description
1 polymer ?
#
loop_
_entity_poly.entity_id
_entity_poly.type
_entity_poly.pdbx_seq_one_letter_code
_entity_poly.pdbx_strand_id
1 'polypeptide(L)'
;FIQKFFIHYFLLLYSNLTAFYEDLFLKTKTIYSELTRVGFYRSKLKFKNDYSDFIEIKPADGDFSEQLIIKEKYISRIIDNIFIKNNIKKKLFDLTGFNYSIDFLLAYSTYNINESSIKKDIYANHWHKDKPFSKNTLKIILPIDEILKDNGPMEIIPIKISDKINFSSNLKEIDFPDKYKLIGNEEDIFFFLPNLCYHRAGTPLL
;
A
#
# COMPACT_ATOMS: atom_id res chain seq x y z
N PHE A 1 -1.98 12.03 27.13
CA PHE A 1 -3.08 11.34 26.46
C PHE A 1 -4.00 12.33 25.74
N ILE A 2 -4.49 13.34 26.42
CA ILE A 2 -5.39 14.39 25.91
C ILE A 2 -4.78 15.13 24.70
N GLN A 3 -3.52 15.53 24.78
CA GLN A 3 -2.83 16.28 23.73
C GLN A 3 -2.71 15.48 22.41
N LYS A 4 -2.41 14.18 22.50
CA LYS A 4 -2.38 13.28 21.34
C LYS A 4 -3.78 13.09 20.71
N PHE A 5 -4.82 13.08 21.53
CA PHE A 5 -6.20 12.99 21.08
C PHE A 5 -6.63 14.23 20.28
N PHE A 6 -6.31 15.43 20.78
CA PHE A 6 -6.62 16.68 20.09
C PHE A 6 -5.89 16.81 18.76
N ILE A 7 -4.59 16.48 18.72
CA ILE A 7 -3.82 16.49 17.48
C ILE A 7 -4.41 15.53 16.44
N HIS A 8 -4.77 14.32 16.89
CA HIS A 8 -5.36 13.32 15.99
C HIS A 8 -6.71 13.78 15.43
N TYR A 9 -7.58 14.35 16.28
CA TYR A 9 -8.87 14.89 15.88
C TYR A 9 -8.73 16.06 14.92
N PHE A 10 -7.78 16.96 15.17
CA PHE A 10 -7.50 18.10 14.32
C PHE A 10 -6.98 17.66 12.93
N LEU A 11 -6.07 16.69 12.88
CA LEU A 11 -5.57 16.12 11.63
C LEU A 11 -6.69 15.41 10.83
N LEU A 12 -7.58 14.73 11.50
CA LEU A 12 -8.75 14.10 10.88
C LEU A 12 -9.72 15.13 10.30
N LEU A 13 -9.98 16.20 11.03
CA LEU A 13 -10.82 17.31 10.57
C LEU A 13 -10.19 18.01 9.37
N TYR A 14 -8.90 18.32 9.45
CA TYR A 14 -8.14 18.95 8.36
C TYR A 14 -8.14 18.05 7.10
N SER A 15 -7.89 16.76 7.26
CA SER A 15 -7.93 15.79 6.16
C SER A 15 -9.32 15.69 5.51
N ASN A 16 -10.39 15.74 6.30
CA ASN A 16 -11.76 15.74 5.78
C ASN A 16 -12.12 17.02 5.04
N LEU A 17 -11.68 18.18 5.55
CA LEU A 17 -11.88 19.47 4.89
C LEU A 17 -11.11 19.56 3.57
N THR A 18 -9.83 19.17 3.56
CA THR A 18 -9.04 19.14 2.33
C THR A 18 -9.63 18.20 1.30
N ALA A 19 -10.05 16.99 1.69
CA ALA A 19 -10.71 16.05 0.79
C ALA A 19 -12.03 16.61 0.23
N PHE A 20 -12.81 17.34 1.02
CA PHE A 20 -14.04 17.98 0.56
C PHE A 20 -13.74 19.06 -0.49
N TYR A 21 -12.74 19.92 -0.26
CA TYR A 21 -12.33 20.92 -1.24
C TYR A 21 -11.81 20.26 -2.53
N GLU A 22 -11.00 19.25 -2.41
CA GLU A 22 -10.46 18.48 -3.54
C GLU A 22 -11.57 17.83 -4.34
N ASP A 23 -12.54 17.18 -3.70
CA ASP A 23 -13.73 16.61 -4.37
C ASP A 23 -14.56 17.65 -5.11
N LEU A 24 -14.67 18.87 -4.57
CA LEU A 24 -15.43 19.94 -5.19
C LEU A 24 -14.79 20.44 -6.49
N PHE A 25 -13.45 20.52 -6.53
CA PHE A 25 -12.70 21.01 -7.69
C PHE A 25 -12.40 19.93 -8.72
N LEU A 26 -12.38 18.66 -8.33
CA LEU A 26 -11.95 17.55 -9.18
C LEU A 26 -13.09 16.71 -9.79
N LYS A 27 -14.34 16.97 -9.40
CA LYS A 27 -15.54 16.26 -9.89
C LYS A 27 -15.74 16.26 -11.41
N THR A 28 -14.88 16.93 -12.15
CA THR A 28 -15.06 17.10 -13.60
C THR A 28 -14.30 16.10 -14.48
N LYS A 29 -13.49 15.17 -13.91
CA LYS A 29 -12.71 14.25 -14.74
C LYS A 29 -13.08 12.78 -14.53
N THR A 30 -13.55 12.19 -15.59
CA THR A 30 -13.94 10.78 -15.77
C THR A 30 -12.84 9.73 -15.47
N ILE A 31 -11.60 10.16 -15.30
CA ILE A 31 -10.42 9.31 -15.09
C ILE A 31 -10.28 8.85 -13.63
N TYR A 32 -10.96 9.55 -12.73
CA TYR A 32 -11.03 9.26 -11.28
C TYR A 32 -11.69 7.90 -10.95
N SER A 33 -12.22 7.21 -11.96
CA SER A 33 -13.24 6.22 -11.71
C SER A 33 -12.74 4.86 -11.23
N GLU A 34 -11.57 4.38 -11.62
CA GLU A 34 -11.18 3.00 -11.30
C GLU A 34 -10.47 2.89 -9.96
N LEU A 35 -9.41 3.68 -9.73
CA LEU A 35 -8.70 3.67 -8.46
C LEU A 35 -9.61 4.11 -7.29
N THR A 36 -10.41 5.17 -7.49
CA THR A 36 -11.33 5.66 -6.46
C THR A 36 -12.56 4.79 -6.27
N ARG A 37 -13.02 4.09 -7.29
CA ARG A 37 -14.16 3.18 -7.20
C ARG A 37 -13.79 1.85 -6.53
N VAL A 38 -12.62 1.31 -6.87
CA VAL A 38 -12.16 0.01 -6.39
C VAL A 38 -11.18 0.16 -5.22
N GLY A 39 -10.40 1.26 -5.23
CA GLY A 39 -9.34 1.52 -4.26
C GLY A 39 -8.01 0.87 -4.61
N PHE A 40 -7.96 0.22 -5.76
CA PHE A 40 -6.80 -0.52 -6.23
C PHE A 40 -6.69 -0.45 -7.74
N TYR A 41 -5.47 -0.33 -8.25
CA TYR A 41 -5.16 -0.34 -9.66
C TYR A 41 -3.82 -1.03 -9.92
N ARG A 42 -3.77 -1.92 -10.92
CA ARG A 42 -2.55 -2.59 -11.38
C ARG A 42 -2.16 -2.05 -12.74
N SER A 43 -0.88 -1.89 -12.95
CA SER A 43 -0.31 -1.53 -14.25
C SER A 43 1.02 -2.25 -14.48
N LYS A 44 1.52 -2.15 -15.70
CA LYS A 44 2.85 -2.60 -16.06
C LYS A 44 3.82 -1.43 -16.12
N LEU A 45 5.06 -1.66 -15.72
CA LEU A 45 6.19 -0.81 -15.97
C LEU A 45 6.60 -0.94 -17.44
N LYS A 46 7.07 0.14 -18.04
CA LYS A 46 7.65 0.11 -19.38
C LYS A 46 9.04 -0.52 -19.40
N PHE A 47 9.74 -0.36 -18.29
CA PHE A 47 11.11 -0.83 -18.12
C PHE A 47 11.17 -1.61 -16.80
N LYS A 48 11.61 -2.86 -16.91
CA LYS A 48 11.91 -3.68 -15.74
C LYS A 48 13.07 -3.03 -14.98
N ASN A 49 12.93 -2.99 -13.66
CA ASN A 49 14.00 -2.50 -12.80
C ASN A 49 14.60 -3.69 -12.05
N ASP A 50 15.91 -3.80 -12.13
CA ASP A 50 16.67 -4.66 -11.24
C ASP A 50 17.11 -3.84 -10.04
N TYR A 51 16.61 -4.22 -8.88
CA TYR A 51 16.91 -3.54 -7.61
C TYR A 51 17.94 -4.28 -6.77
N SER A 52 18.43 -5.44 -7.20
CA SER A 52 19.31 -6.32 -6.42
C SER A 52 20.57 -5.60 -5.92
N ASP A 53 21.19 -4.78 -6.79
CA ASP A 53 22.38 -4.02 -6.42
C ASP A 53 22.13 -2.85 -5.46
N PHE A 54 20.86 -2.43 -5.31
CA PHE A 54 20.48 -1.22 -4.57
C PHE A 54 20.04 -1.52 -3.14
N ILE A 55 19.81 -2.79 -2.85
CA ILE A 55 19.21 -3.25 -1.61
C ILE A 55 20.20 -4.12 -0.86
N GLU A 56 20.33 -3.91 0.43
CA GLU A 56 21.06 -4.77 1.35
C GLU A 56 20.08 -5.47 2.29
N ILE A 57 20.28 -6.76 2.49
CA ILE A 57 19.53 -7.53 3.46
C ILE A 57 20.03 -7.15 4.86
N LYS A 58 19.15 -6.64 5.69
CA LYS A 58 19.40 -6.43 7.11
C LYS A 58 18.96 -7.69 7.85
N PRO A 59 19.78 -8.25 8.77
CA PRO A 59 19.36 -9.39 9.58
C PRO A 59 17.98 -9.14 10.19
N ALA A 60 17.13 -10.15 10.13
CA ALA A 60 15.75 -10.06 10.60
C ALA A 60 15.71 -9.75 12.10
N ASP A 61 14.96 -8.70 12.43
CA ASP A 61 14.64 -8.33 13.80
C ASP A 61 13.24 -8.83 14.20
N GLY A 62 12.60 -9.58 13.31
CA GLY A 62 11.23 -10.03 13.45
C GLY A 62 10.97 -11.41 12.83
N ASP A 63 9.93 -12.05 13.34
CA ASP A 63 9.56 -13.42 12.94
C ASP A 63 8.75 -13.49 11.63
N PHE A 64 8.43 -12.37 11.00
CA PHE A 64 7.53 -12.32 9.85
C PHE A 64 8.09 -11.61 8.64
N SER A 65 8.80 -10.52 8.85
CA SER A 65 9.35 -9.72 7.75
C SER A 65 10.74 -9.20 8.08
N GLU A 66 11.54 -9.09 7.07
CA GLU A 66 12.86 -8.49 7.11
C GLU A 66 12.82 -7.14 6.40
N GLN A 67 13.27 -6.11 7.06
CA GLN A 67 13.46 -4.84 6.40
C GLN A 67 14.74 -4.88 5.57
N LEU A 68 14.59 -4.54 4.29
CA LEU A 68 15.71 -4.39 3.39
C LEU A 68 16.20 -2.95 3.43
N ILE A 69 17.51 -2.76 3.47
CA ILE A 69 18.12 -1.42 3.46
C ILE A 69 18.31 -0.97 2.03
N ILE A 70 17.65 0.13 1.67
CA ILE A 70 17.91 0.80 0.41
C ILE A 70 19.14 1.68 0.60
N LYS A 71 20.21 1.41 -0.15
CA LYS A 71 21.44 2.20 -0.09
C LYS A 71 21.17 3.65 -0.53
N GLU A 72 21.46 4.60 0.33
CA GLU A 72 21.11 6.02 0.14
C GLU A 72 21.57 6.58 -1.22
N LYS A 73 22.78 6.23 -1.64
CA LYS A 73 23.34 6.66 -2.94
C LYS A 73 22.52 6.23 -4.16
N TYR A 74 21.61 5.27 -4.02
CA TYR A 74 20.75 4.79 -5.11
C TYR A 74 19.32 5.28 -5.04
N ILE A 75 18.91 5.96 -3.97
CA ILE A 75 17.53 6.43 -3.80
C ILE A 75 17.09 7.30 -4.97
N SER A 76 17.87 8.29 -5.34
CA SER A 76 17.57 9.15 -6.50
C SER A 76 17.43 8.35 -7.79
N ARG A 77 18.31 7.37 -8.01
CA ARG A 77 18.27 6.51 -9.20
C ARG A 77 17.03 5.61 -9.23
N ILE A 78 16.61 5.08 -8.08
CA ILE A 78 15.36 4.30 -7.95
C ILE A 78 14.17 5.18 -8.29
N ILE A 79 14.10 6.37 -7.70
CA ILE A 79 13.04 7.34 -7.94
C ILE A 79 12.98 7.73 -9.42
N ASP A 80 14.10 8.06 -10.04
CA ASP A 80 14.17 8.41 -11.47
C ASP A 80 13.70 7.25 -12.35
N ASN A 81 14.13 6.04 -12.06
CA ASN A 81 13.74 4.86 -12.83
C ASN A 81 12.24 4.59 -12.73
N ILE A 82 11.65 4.69 -11.54
CA ILE A 82 10.22 4.44 -11.32
C ILE A 82 9.40 5.60 -11.87
N PHE A 83 9.64 6.82 -11.39
CA PHE A 83 8.72 7.94 -11.60
C PHE A 83 8.96 8.66 -12.94
N ILE A 84 10.19 8.80 -13.38
CA ILE A 84 10.52 9.53 -14.60
C ILE A 84 10.50 8.59 -15.81
N LYS A 85 11.35 7.58 -15.85
CA LYS A 85 11.48 6.70 -17.03
C LYS A 85 10.20 5.90 -17.29
N ASN A 86 9.54 5.41 -16.26
CA ASN A 86 8.27 4.71 -16.37
C ASN A 86 7.05 5.63 -16.44
N ASN A 87 7.26 6.96 -16.40
CA ASN A 87 6.22 7.98 -16.51
C ASN A 87 5.12 7.84 -15.43
N ILE A 88 5.50 7.36 -14.24
CA ILE A 88 4.55 7.11 -13.14
C ILE A 88 3.96 8.40 -12.60
N LYS A 89 4.74 9.49 -12.57
CA LYS A 89 4.23 10.80 -12.15
C LYS A 89 3.02 11.23 -12.99
N LYS A 90 3.14 11.13 -14.32
CA LYS A 90 2.04 11.44 -15.23
C LYS A 90 0.87 10.48 -15.03
N LYS A 91 1.14 9.19 -14.90
CA LYS A 91 0.11 8.17 -14.68
C LYS A 91 -0.66 8.42 -13.38
N LEU A 92 0.01 8.78 -12.29
CA LEU A 92 -0.63 9.16 -11.04
C LEU A 92 -1.55 10.37 -11.22
N PHE A 93 -1.06 11.40 -11.90
CA PHE A 93 -1.88 12.57 -12.21
C PHE A 93 -3.10 12.21 -13.06
N ASP A 94 -2.92 11.38 -14.09
CA ASP A 94 -4.01 10.92 -14.95
C ASP A 94 -5.05 10.08 -14.17
N LEU A 95 -4.61 9.28 -13.19
CA LEU A 95 -5.48 8.43 -12.37
C LEU A 95 -6.21 9.19 -11.26
N THR A 96 -5.60 10.22 -10.70
CA THR A 96 -6.07 10.84 -9.45
C THR A 96 -6.36 12.32 -9.58
N GLY A 97 -5.81 13.00 -10.59
CA GLY A 97 -5.85 14.45 -10.72
C GLY A 97 -4.85 15.18 -9.80
N PHE A 98 -4.09 14.47 -8.97
CA PHE A 98 -3.15 15.05 -8.00
C PHE A 98 -1.70 14.88 -8.41
N ASN A 99 -0.87 15.84 -7.95
CA ASN A 99 0.57 15.69 -7.92
C ASN A 99 0.99 15.14 -6.55
N TYR A 100 1.67 14.00 -6.56
CA TYR A 100 2.15 13.35 -5.34
C TYR A 100 3.62 13.69 -5.08
N SER A 101 3.95 13.83 -3.79
CA SER A 101 5.31 13.75 -3.27
C SER A 101 5.56 12.36 -2.68
N ILE A 102 6.82 11.97 -2.59
CA ILE A 102 7.22 10.73 -1.93
C ILE A 102 7.55 11.06 -0.49
N ASP A 103 6.78 10.50 0.45
CA ASP A 103 7.01 10.72 1.87
C ASP A 103 8.06 9.75 2.42
N PHE A 104 8.02 8.49 1.99
CA PHE A 104 9.00 7.49 2.36
C PHE A 104 9.11 6.37 1.32
N LEU A 105 10.22 5.68 1.34
CA LEU A 105 10.53 4.52 0.52
C LEU A 105 10.98 3.39 1.44
N LEU A 106 10.28 2.25 1.37
CA LEU A 106 10.59 1.06 2.15
C LEU A 106 10.77 -0.13 1.23
N ALA A 107 11.67 -1.01 1.60
CA ALA A 107 11.78 -2.34 1.02
C ALA A 107 11.76 -3.38 2.14
N TYR A 108 11.05 -4.46 1.93
CA TYR A 108 10.98 -5.56 2.90
C TYR A 108 10.72 -6.89 2.18
N SER A 109 11.14 -7.95 2.83
CA SER A 109 10.82 -9.32 2.46
C SER A 109 9.97 -9.98 3.54
N THR A 110 9.06 -10.85 3.16
CA THR A 110 8.27 -11.65 4.10
C THR A 110 8.67 -13.09 3.99
N TYR A 111 8.66 -13.81 5.11
CA TYR A 111 9.01 -15.24 5.14
C TYR A 111 7.85 -16.10 5.54
N ASN A 112 8.03 -17.37 5.28
CA ASN A 112 7.18 -18.39 5.87
C ASN A 112 7.33 -18.37 7.39
N ILE A 113 6.20 -18.31 8.06
CA ILE A 113 6.14 -18.33 9.52
C ILE A 113 6.00 -19.78 9.94
N ASN A 114 6.92 -20.26 10.77
CA ASN A 114 6.78 -21.59 11.37
C ASN A 114 5.55 -21.63 12.29
N GLU A 115 4.99 -22.83 12.55
CA GLU A 115 3.74 -22.99 13.32
C GLU A 115 3.77 -22.34 14.69
N SER A 116 4.94 -22.24 15.35
CA SER A 116 5.09 -21.58 16.64
C SER A 116 4.91 -20.07 16.57
N SER A 117 5.25 -19.49 15.43
CA SER A 117 5.14 -18.02 15.19
C SER A 117 3.78 -17.61 14.62
N ILE A 118 3.00 -18.55 14.05
CA ILE A 118 1.62 -18.28 13.57
C ILE A 118 0.71 -17.83 14.73
N LYS A 119 1.00 -18.25 15.95
CA LYS A 119 0.27 -17.84 17.16
C LYS A 119 0.57 -16.40 17.62
N LYS A 120 1.62 -15.77 17.10
CA LYS A 120 1.93 -14.38 17.43
C LYS A 120 0.94 -13.45 16.74
N ASP A 121 0.46 -12.50 17.50
CA ASP A 121 -0.48 -11.49 17.04
C ASP A 121 0.26 -10.40 16.26
N ILE A 122 0.43 -10.61 14.95
CA ILE A 122 1.14 -9.68 14.08
C ILE A 122 0.12 -8.71 13.49
N TYR A 123 0.21 -7.43 13.87
CA TYR A 123 -0.73 -6.39 13.41
C TYR A 123 -0.87 -6.32 11.88
N ALA A 124 0.22 -6.51 11.13
CA ALA A 124 0.20 -6.47 9.68
C ALA A 124 -0.69 -7.55 9.03
N ASN A 125 -0.97 -8.65 9.75
CA ASN A 125 -1.83 -9.74 9.29
C ASN A 125 -3.31 -9.52 9.62
N HIS A 126 -3.63 -8.46 10.36
CA HIS A 126 -5.01 -8.07 10.63
C HIS A 126 -5.53 -7.19 9.51
N TRP A 127 -6.80 -7.33 9.21
CA TRP A 127 -7.47 -6.38 8.34
C TRP A 127 -7.51 -5.01 8.98
N HIS A 128 -6.86 -4.03 8.36
CA HIS A 128 -6.81 -2.66 8.87
C HIS A 128 -6.88 -1.65 7.72
N LYS A 129 -7.25 -0.44 8.06
CA LYS A 129 -7.04 0.75 7.24
C LYS A 129 -5.91 1.56 7.88
N ASP A 130 -5.04 2.14 7.07
CA ASP A 130 -4.04 3.06 7.61
C ASP A 130 -4.73 4.28 8.23
N LYS A 131 -4.08 4.89 9.21
CA LYS A 131 -4.58 6.12 9.81
C LYS A 131 -4.57 7.23 8.76
N PRO A 132 -5.67 7.98 8.61
CA PRO A 132 -5.76 9.00 7.59
C PRO A 132 -4.94 10.22 7.98
N PHE A 133 -3.78 10.39 7.36
CA PHE A 133 -3.15 11.71 7.27
C PHE A 133 -3.79 12.50 6.13
N SER A 134 -4.21 11.84 5.07
CA SER A 134 -4.99 12.35 3.96
C SER A 134 -5.81 11.21 3.34
N LYS A 135 -7.02 11.48 2.86
CA LYS A 135 -7.80 10.51 2.07
C LYS A 135 -7.11 10.16 0.75
N ASN A 136 -6.23 11.04 0.28
CA ASN A 136 -5.50 10.90 -0.96
C ASN A 136 -4.13 10.23 -0.78
N THR A 137 -3.80 9.75 0.42
CA THR A 137 -2.60 8.94 0.62
C THR A 137 -2.66 7.73 -0.30
N LEU A 138 -1.59 7.53 -1.07
CA LEU A 138 -1.45 6.44 -2.02
C LEU A 138 -0.23 5.61 -1.65
N LYS A 139 -0.40 4.30 -1.62
CA LYS A 139 0.72 3.35 -1.59
C LYS A 139 0.99 2.82 -2.99
N ILE A 140 2.28 2.79 -3.34
CA ILE A 140 2.78 2.14 -4.55
C ILE A 140 3.60 0.94 -4.13
N ILE A 141 3.26 -0.22 -4.66
CA ILE A 141 3.99 -1.46 -4.39
C ILE A 141 4.62 -1.94 -5.69
N LEU A 142 5.90 -2.25 -5.60
CA LEU A 142 6.73 -2.75 -6.69
C LEU A 142 7.31 -4.09 -6.24
N PRO A 143 6.93 -5.20 -6.86
CA PRO A 143 7.59 -6.47 -6.62
C PRO A 143 9.08 -6.38 -6.97
N ILE A 144 9.94 -6.86 -6.09
CA ILE A 144 11.37 -7.04 -6.33
C ILE A 144 11.58 -8.40 -6.97
N ASP A 145 10.84 -9.38 -6.49
CA ASP A 145 10.77 -10.74 -7.00
C ASP A 145 9.34 -11.10 -7.37
N GLU A 146 9.15 -12.22 -8.05
CA GLU A 146 7.82 -12.71 -8.39
C GLU A 146 7.02 -13.04 -7.13
N ILE A 147 5.82 -12.48 -7.03
CA ILE A 147 4.87 -12.74 -5.95
C ILE A 147 3.82 -13.73 -6.47
N LEU A 148 3.91 -14.96 -6.01
CA LEU A 148 2.94 -16.02 -6.29
C LEU A 148 1.82 -16.05 -5.24
N LYS A 149 0.80 -16.86 -5.51
CA LYS A 149 -0.36 -17.01 -4.63
C LYS A 149 0.02 -17.45 -3.20
N ASP A 150 1.04 -18.31 -3.10
CA ASP A 150 1.45 -18.94 -1.85
C ASP A 150 2.60 -18.20 -1.13
N ASN A 151 3.15 -17.16 -1.77
CA ASN A 151 4.18 -16.30 -1.15
C ASN A 151 3.61 -15.29 -0.14
N GLY A 152 2.32 -15.38 0.22
CA GLY A 152 1.70 -14.43 1.13
C GLY A 152 1.49 -13.04 0.52
N PRO A 153 0.89 -12.93 -0.68
CA PRO A 153 0.63 -11.64 -1.31
C PRO A 153 -0.25 -10.78 -0.41
N MET A 154 -0.01 -9.47 -0.40
CA MET A 154 -0.90 -8.53 0.27
C MET A 154 -2.32 -8.71 -0.24
N GLU A 155 -3.28 -8.67 0.67
CA GLU A 155 -4.71 -8.77 0.38
C GLU A 155 -5.38 -7.41 0.59
N ILE A 156 -6.27 -7.03 -0.32
CA ILE A 156 -6.98 -5.74 -0.31
C ILE A 156 -8.47 -5.98 -0.54
N ILE A 157 -9.30 -5.36 0.27
CA ILE A 157 -10.77 -5.35 0.13
C ILE A 157 -11.17 -4.08 -0.61
N PRO A 158 -11.99 -4.17 -1.68
CA PRO A 158 -12.49 -2.99 -2.41
C PRO A 158 -13.18 -1.98 -1.49
N ILE A 159 -13.09 -0.69 -1.82
CA ILE A 159 -13.72 0.41 -1.07
C ILE A 159 -15.19 0.11 -0.78
N LYS A 160 -15.96 -0.29 -1.80
CA LYS A 160 -17.40 -0.55 -1.68
C LYS A 160 -17.75 -1.60 -0.61
N ILE A 161 -16.86 -2.56 -0.38
CA ILE A 161 -17.02 -3.58 0.67
C ILE A 161 -16.44 -3.05 1.97
N SER A 162 -15.26 -2.42 1.91
CA SER A 162 -14.59 -1.83 3.07
C SER A 162 -15.46 -0.83 3.83
N ASP A 163 -16.31 -0.08 3.15
CA ASP A 163 -17.21 0.90 3.77
C ASP A 163 -18.39 0.26 4.52
N LYS A 164 -18.68 -1.02 4.26
CA LYS A 164 -19.73 -1.78 4.93
C LYS A 164 -19.25 -2.55 6.16
N ILE A 165 -17.95 -2.63 6.37
CA ILE A 165 -17.35 -3.35 7.48
C ILE A 165 -17.46 -2.52 8.75
N ASN A 166 -18.21 -3.01 9.75
CA ASN A 166 -18.27 -2.40 11.06
C ASN A 166 -17.12 -2.86 11.95
N PHE A 167 -16.48 -1.93 12.66
CA PHE A 167 -15.29 -2.16 13.50
C PHE A 167 -15.47 -3.10 14.70
N SER A 168 -16.67 -3.56 14.99
CA SER A 168 -16.99 -4.32 16.20
C SER A 168 -16.68 -5.82 16.14
N SER A 169 -16.26 -6.33 14.99
CA SER A 169 -15.96 -7.76 14.81
C SER A 169 -14.46 -8.01 14.80
N ASN A 170 -14.06 -9.18 15.29
CA ASN A 170 -12.68 -9.64 15.18
C ASN A 170 -12.32 -9.86 13.70
N LEU A 171 -11.81 -8.81 13.04
CA LEU A 171 -11.51 -8.78 11.61
C LEU A 171 -10.34 -9.70 11.23
N LYS A 172 -9.65 -10.29 12.20
CA LYS A 172 -8.50 -11.17 11.97
C LYS A 172 -8.89 -12.46 11.23
N GLU A 173 -10.04 -13.03 11.59
CA GLU A 173 -10.48 -14.37 11.15
C GLU A 173 -11.42 -14.33 9.94
N ILE A 174 -11.85 -13.14 9.51
CA ILE A 174 -12.81 -13.04 8.42
C ILE A 174 -12.10 -13.25 7.09
N ASP A 175 -12.53 -14.24 6.36
CA ASP A 175 -12.14 -14.41 4.95
C ASP A 175 -13.15 -13.70 4.04
N PHE A 176 -12.68 -12.73 3.28
CA PHE A 176 -13.50 -11.99 2.33
C PHE A 176 -13.29 -12.60 0.93
N PRO A 177 -14.35 -13.19 0.32
CA PRO A 177 -14.23 -13.85 -0.98
C PRO A 177 -13.86 -12.88 -2.11
N ASP A 178 -14.28 -11.62 -2.00
CA ASP A 178 -14.07 -10.58 -3.02
C ASP A 178 -12.78 -9.76 -2.80
N LYS A 179 -11.82 -10.30 -2.06
CA LYS A 179 -10.51 -9.65 -1.87
C LYS A 179 -9.62 -9.77 -3.10
N TYR A 180 -8.85 -8.76 -3.35
CA TYR A 180 -7.76 -8.80 -4.32
C TYR A 180 -6.47 -9.28 -3.64
N LYS A 181 -5.70 -10.09 -4.36
CA LYS A 181 -4.33 -10.48 -3.97
C LYS A 181 -3.34 -9.80 -4.90
N LEU A 182 -2.31 -9.18 -4.36
CA LEU A 182 -1.26 -8.55 -5.16
C LEU A 182 -0.28 -9.60 -5.69
N ILE A 183 -0.70 -10.35 -6.69
CA ILE A 183 0.11 -11.35 -7.40
C ILE A 183 0.71 -10.69 -8.63
N GLY A 184 2.02 -10.83 -8.85
CA GLY A 184 2.70 -10.21 -9.97
C GLY A 184 4.20 -10.43 -9.95
N ASN A 185 4.88 -9.80 -10.88
CA ASN A 185 6.33 -9.88 -11.05
C ASN A 185 6.95 -8.47 -11.11
N GLU A 186 8.26 -8.39 -11.31
CA GLU A 186 9.04 -7.16 -11.30
C GLU A 186 8.66 -6.15 -12.38
N GLU A 187 7.80 -6.53 -13.32
CA GLU A 187 7.21 -5.61 -14.31
C GLU A 187 5.91 -4.98 -13.82
N ASP A 188 5.33 -5.49 -12.74
CA ASP A 188 4.09 -4.96 -12.20
C ASP A 188 4.31 -3.77 -11.28
N ILE A 189 3.33 -2.89 -11.26
CA ILE A 189 3.19 -1.80 -10.30
C ILE A 189 1.76 -1.76 -9.81
N PHE A 190 1.60 -1.71 -8.50
CA PHE A 190 0.31 -1.67 -7.85
C PHE A 190 0.13 -0.34 -7.13
N PHE A 191 -1.03 0.24 -7.28
CA PHE A 191 -1.46 1.46 -6.62
C PHE A 191 -2.67 1.14 -5.75
N PHE A 192 -2.70 1.58 -4.50
CA PHE A 192 -3.90 1.45 -3.69
C PHE A 192 -4.05 2.55 -2.65
N LEU A 193 -5.28 2.74 -2.20
CA LEU A 193 -5.69 3.76 -1.24
C LEU A 193 -5.79 3.13 0.16
N PRO A 194 -4.72 3.16 0.97
CA PRO A 194 -4.64 2.41 2.23
C PRO A 194 -5.60 2.92 3.30
N ASN A 195 -6.04 4.18 3.18
CA ASN A 195 -6.98 4.78 4.13
C ASN A 195 -8.43 4.44 3.84
N LEU A 196 -8.73 4.02 2.61
CA LEU A 196 -10.09 3.69 2.17
C LEU A 196 -10.33 2.19 2.10
N CYS A 197 -9.28 1.41 1.80
CA CYS A 197 -9.35 -0.04 1.66
C CYS A 197 -8.86 -0.75 2.92
N TYR A 198 -9.62 -1.71 3.43
CA TYR A 198 -9.06 -2.69 4.34
C TYR A 198 -8.02 -3.53 3.61
N HIS A 199 -6.88 -3.69 4.23
CA HIS A 199 -5.79 -4.49 3.69
C HIS A 199 -5.05 -5.23 4.80
N ARG A 200 -4.31 -6.26 4.42
CA ARG A 200 -3.41 -7.00 5.31
C ARG A 200 -2.26 -7.62 4.54
N ALA A 201 -1.18 -7.94 5.22
CA ALA A 201 -0.16 -8.83 4.70
C ALA A 201 -0.73 -10.25 4.64
N GLY A 202 -0.57 -10.92 3.52
CA GLY A 202 -0.87 -12.34 3.43
C GLY A 202 0.20 -13.15 4.16
N THR A 203 -0.16 -14.34 4.61
CA THR A 203 0.78 -15.27 5.24
C THR A 203 1.36 -16.19 4.17
N PRO A 204 2.68 -16.25 3.99
CA PRO A 204 3.30 -17.25 3.13
C PRO A 204 2.98 -18.67 3.61
N LEU A 205 2.74 -19.58 2.67
CA LEU A 205 2.38 -20.97 2.94
C LEU A 205 3.57 -21.93 2.74
N LEU A 206 4.69 -21.44 2.15
CA LEU A 206 5.87 -22.24 1.83
C LEU A 206 7.14 -21.67 2.45
#